data_f3212bf5f05a50ca4c735cfcc9e18045
#
_entry.id   f3212bf5f05a50ca4c735cfcc9e18045
#
_cell.length_a   1.000
_cell.length_b   1.000
_cell.length_c   1.000
_cell.angle_alpha   90.00
_cell.angle_beta   90.00
_cell.angle_gamma   90.00
#
_symmetry.space_group_name_H-M   'P 1'
#
loop_
_entity.id
_entity.type
_entity.pdbx_description
1 polymer ?
#
loop_
_entity_poly.entity_id
_entity_poly.type
_entity_poly.pdbx_seq_one_letter_code
_entity_poly.pdbx_strand_id
1 'polypeptide(L)'
;QVMDAPMREGGNREEEWQERLGPLAAAATPIVIYDKYVGVQVARRYVYGRKFGDGLTWLMSRIGLHPGRKVRIITAVPQDDKGPDPVDERVMAAAFLALKEAMGHQVGLDIALVPDRVRGERRIERFGHDRHIRFGDRAVLALGMGVQSFSEPKFRETITVARLPVADAKGREERAMKAALRPPPEGWLGWARSLASPPQ
;
A
#
# COMPACT_ATOMS: atom_id res chain seq x y z
N GLN A 1 5.14 1.26 -25.69
CA GLN A 1 5.55 0.36 -24.62
C GLN A 1 4.34 -0.38 -24.04
N VAL A 2 4.42 -1.69 -23.93
CA VAL A 2 3.30 -2.53 -23.50
C VAL A 2 3.21 -2.43 -21.98
N MET A 3 2.17 -1.75 -21.49
CA MET A 3 1.97 -1.45 -20.07
C MET A 3 1.78 -2.69 -19.17
N ASP A 4 1.35 -3.80 -19.77
CA ASP A 4 1.09 -5.09 -19.13
C ASP A 4 2.20 -6.13 -19.36
N ALA A 5 3.33 -5.70 -19.94
CA ALA A 5 4.49 -6.58 -20.04
C ALA A 5 4.99 -6.96 -18.62
N PRO A 6 5.37 -8.23 -18.40
CA PRO A 6 5.90 -8.64 -17.11
C PRO A 6 7.22 -7.91 -16.79
N MET A 7 7.46 -7.64 -15.51
CA MET A 7 8.77 -7.17 -15.03
C MET A 7 9.65 -8.41 -14.90
N ARG A 8 10.67 -8.51 -15.75
CA ARG A 8 11.48 -9.73 -15.85
C ARG A 8 12.46 -9.85 -14.69
N GLU A 9 12.73 -11.07 -14.29
CA GLU A 9 13.83 -11.40 -13.37
C GLU A 9 15.13 -10.74 -13.83
N GLY A 10 15.89 -10.16 -12.88
CA GLY A 10 17.10 -9.39 -13.16
C GLY A 10 16.87 -7.98 -13.69
N GLY A 11 15.64 -7.62 -14.08
CA GLY A 11 15.27 -6.28 -14.50
C GLY A 11 15.40 -5.26 -13.36
N ASN A 12 15.58 -3.98 -13.69
CA ASN A 12 15.85 -2.91 -12.76
C ASN A 12 14.58 -2.12 -12.44
N ARG A 13 14.26 -1.96 -11.14
CA ARG A 13 13.08 -1.19 -10.70
C ARG A 13 13.14 0.29 -11.10
N GLU A 14 14.33 0.88 -11.24
CA GLU A 14 14.48 2.28 -11.69
C GLU A 14 14.11 2.45 -13.16
N GLU A 15 14.48 1.48 -14.01
CA GLU A 15 14.08 1.47 -15.41
C GLU A 15 12.57 1.33 -15.52
N GLU A 16 11.97 0.40 -14.76
CA GLU A 16 10.51 0.23 -14.70
C GLU A 16 9.79 1.49 -14.21
N TRP A 17 10.38 2.20 -13.26
CA TRP A 17 9.85 3.50 -12.83
C TRP A 17 9.90 4.52 -13.96
N GLN A 18 11.07 4.72 -14.54
CA GLN A 18 11.27 5.73 -15.57
C GLN A 18 10.40 5.50 -16.81
N GLU A 19 10.26 4.25 -17.20
CA GLU A 19 9.60 3.88 -18.45
C GLU A 19 8.08 3.71 -18.31
N ARG A 20 7.60 3.23 -17.16
CA ARG A 20 6.18 2.88 -16.99
C ARG A 20 5.47 3.61 -15.86
N LEU A 21 5.98 3.49 -14.62
CA LEU A 21 5.25 3.94 -13.44
C LEU A 21 5.37 5.45 -13.22
N GLY A 22 6.55 6.01 -13.44
CA GLY A 22 6.82 7.43 -13.22
C GLY A 22 5.97 8.36 -14.07
N PRO A 23 5.85 8.15 -15.40
CA PRO A 23 4.95 8.93 -16.24
C PRO A 23 3.48 8.87 -15.79
N LEU A 24 3.01 7.71 -15.30
CA LEU A 24 1.67 7.58 -14.74
C LEU A 24 1.53 8.34 -13.42
N ALA A 25 2.51 8.22 -12.54
CA ALA A 25 2.52 8.91 -11.24
C ALA A 25 2.59 10.43 -11.42
N ALA A 26 3.36 10.91 -12.39
CA ALA A 26 3.45 12.34 -12.72
C ALA A 26 2.14 12.91 -13.24
N ALA A 27 1.31 12.10 -13.92
CA ALA A 27 0.09 12.53 -14.58
C ALA A 27 -1.19 12.25 -13.78
N ALA A 28 -1.12 11.55 -12.65
CA ALA A 28 -2.29 11.04 -11.94
C ALA A 28 -2.38 11.49 -10.47
N THR A 29 -3.63 11.69 -10.02
CA THR A 29 -3.98 11.85 -8.61
C THR A 29 -5.45 11.47 -8.41
N PRO A 30 -5.86 10.76 -7.34
CA PRO A 30 -4.96 10.12 -6.37
C PRO A 30 -4.25 8.90 -6.97
N ILE A 31 -3.13 8.51 -6.36
CA ILE A 31 -2.53 7.20 -6.59
C ILE A 31 -3.06 6.29 -5.47
N VAL A 32 -3.63 5.14 -5.82
CA VAL A 32 -4.13 4.18 -4.83
C VAL A 32 -3.29 2.93 -4.88
N ILE A 33 -2.74 2.55 -3.74
CA ILE A 33 -2.02 1.30 -3.51
C ILE A 33 -2.98 0.37 -2.76
N TYR A 34 -3.49 -0.64 -3.43
CA TYR A 34 -4.33 -1.67 -2.87
C TYR A 34 -3.50 -2.94 -2.71
N ASP A 35 -3.05 -3.21 -1.49
CA ASP A 35 -2.18 -4.35 -1.22
C ASP A 35 -2.41 -4.89 0.20
N LYS A 36 -2.89 -6.13 0.27
CA LYS A 36 -3.22 -6.80 1.53
C LYS A 36 -2.08 -6.79 2.54
N TYR A 37 -0.86 -6.94 2.09
CA TYR A 37 0.29 -7.23 2.96
C TYR A 37 1.19 -6.02 3.23
N VAL A 38 1.00 -4.93 2.50
CA VAL A 38 1.91 -3.78 2.59
C VAL A 38 1.95 -3.17 3.99
N GLY A 39 0.84 -3.15 4.69
CA GLY A 39 0.79 -2.62 6.06
C GLY A 39 1.59 -3.44 7.05
N VAL A 40 1.51 -4.78 6.97
CA VAL A 40 2.31 -5.69 7.79
C VAL A 40 3.80 -5.53 7.48
N GLN A 41 4.16 -5.35 6.20
CA GLN A 41 5.55 -5.14 5.80
C GLN A 41 6.13 -3.85 6.35
N VAL A 42 5.36 -2.75 6.27
CA VAL A 42 5.73 -1.46 6.84
C VAL A 42 5.87 -1.56 8.36
N ALA A 43 4.93 -2.24 9.03
CA ALA A 43 4.98 -2.46 10.47
C ALA A 43 6.25 -3.20 10.89
N ARG A 44 6.57 -4.29 10.22
CA ARG A 44 7.79 -5.08 10.50
C ARG A 44 9.07 -4.28 10.28
N ARG A 45 9.07 -3.37 9.30
CA ARG A 45 10.21 -2.50 9.06
C ARG A 45 10.39 -1.44 10.15
N TYR A 46 9.36 -0.63 10.37
CA TYR A 46 9.47 0.59 11.19
C TYR A 46 9.35 0.34 12.68
N VAL A 47 8.65 -0.71 13.11
CA VAL A 47 8.44 -1.02 14.52
C VAL A 47 9.41 -2.09 15.00
N TYR A 48 9.62 -3.14 14.19
CA TYR A 48 10.47 -4.27 14.58
C TYR A 48 11.86 -4.26 13.94
N GLY A 49 12.19 -3.23 13.15
CA GLY A 49 13.51 -3.08 12.53
C GLY A 49 13.83 -4.14 11.46
N ARG A 50 12.82 -4.85 10.94
CA ARG A 50 13.03 -5.85 9.90
C ARG A 50 13.36 -5.18 8.57
N LYS A 51 14.28 -5.75 7.82
CA LYS A 51 14.68 -5.23 6.50
C LYS A 51 13.66 -5.52 5.39
N PHE A 52 12.56 -6.21 5.71
CA PHE A 52 11.49 -6.51 4.76
C PHE A 52 10.57 -5.29 4.55
N GLY A 53 9.94 -5.21 3.38
CA GLY A 53 8.92 -4.20 3.10
C GLY A 53 9.44 -2.87 2.57
N ASP A 54 10.63 -2.85 2.02
CA ASP A 54 11.25 -1.62 1.50
C ASP A 54 10.62 -1.13 0.19
N GLY A 55 9.85 -1.99 -0.47
CA GLY A 55 9.20 -1.67 -1.74
C GLY A 55 8.27 -0.47 -1.65
N LEU A 56 7.45 -0.37 -0.59
CA LEU A 56 6.60 0.79 -0.40
C LEU A 56 7.40 2.07 -0.15
N THR A 57 8.40 2.02 0.73
CA THR A 57 9.25 3.17 1.03
C THR A 57 9.94 3.69 -0.24
N TRP A 58 10.48 2.77 -1.04
CA TRP A 58 11.07 3.14 -2.31
C TRP A 58 10.04 3.77 -3.27
N LEU A 59 8.88 3.12 -3.47
CA LEU A 59 7.82 3.61 -4.36
C LEU A 59 7.34 5.00 -3.93
N MET A 60 7.11 5.18 -2.63
CA MET A 60 6.68 6.46 -2.06
C MET A 60 7.74 7.55 -2.25
N SER A 61 9.04 7.23 -2.11
CA SER A 61 10.11 8.19 -2.39
C SER A 61 10.12 8.65 -3.84
N ARG A 62 9.78 7.76 -4.78
CA ARG A 62 9.67 8.09 -6.20
C ARG A 62 8.42 8.93 -6.50
N ILE A 63 7.29 8.59 -5.91
CA ILE A 63 6.06 9.41 -6.02
C ILE A 63 6.31 10.81 -5.45
N GLY A 64 7.07 10.92 -4.36
CA GLY A 64 7.43 12.17 -3.71
C GLY A 64 8.23 13.15 -4.59
N LEU A 65 8.86 12.68 -5.66
CA LEU A 65 9.48 13.54 -6.67
C LEU A 65 8.46 14.36 -7.47
N HIS A 66 7.17 14.04 -7.35
CA HIS A 66 6.06 14.75 -7.99
C HIS A 66 5.23 15.48 -6.93
N PRO A 67 5.50 16.75 -6.60
CA PRO A 67 4.84 17.50 -5.52
C PRO A 67 3.29 17.52 -5.66
N GLY A 68 2.60 17.54 -4.52
CA GLY A 68 1.15 17.65 -4.46
C GLY A 68 0.39 16.36 -4.78
N ARG A 69 1.08 15.23 -4.90
CA ARG A 69 0.42 13.93 -5.10
C ARG A 69 -0.29 13.49 -3.83
N LYS A 70 -1.49 12.91 -4.02
CA LYS A 70 -2.25 12.25 -2.95
C LYS A 70 -2.11 10.74 -3.15
N VAL A 71 -1.63 10.06 -2.15
CA VAL A 71 -1.52 8.59 -2.13
C VAL A 71 -2.47 8.04 -1.09
N ARG A 72 -3.29 7.09 -1.49
CA ARG A 72 -4.10 6.29 -0.58
C ARG A 72 -3.56 4.87 -0.54
N ILE A 73 -3.34 4.36 0.65
CA ILE A 73 -2.96 2.96 0.87
C ILE A 73 -4.14 2.25 1.51
N ILE A 74 -4.59 1.16 0.88
CA ILE A 74 -5.64 0.28 1.39
C ILE A 74 -4.98 -1.06 1.67
N THR A 75 -4.96 -1.47 2.94
CA THR A 75 -4.23 -2.67 3.38
C THR A 75 -4.98 -3.41 4.47
N ALA A 76 -4.75 -4.72 4.58
CA ALA A 76 -5.41 -5.52 5.59
C ALA A 76 -4.71 -5.43 6.95
N VAL A 77 -5.54 -5.45 8.01
CA VAL A 77 -5.09 -5.70 9.38
C VAL A 77 -5.24 -7.19 9.65
N PRO A 78 -4.15 -7.92 9.95
CA PRO A 78 -4.25 -9.32 10.27
C PRO A 78 -5.02 -9.50 11.58
N GLN A 79 -5.89 -10.52 11.60
CA GLN A 79 -6.53 -10.96 12.84
C GLN A 79 -5.70 -12.11 13.42
N ASP A 80 -5.44 -12.03 14.71
CA ASP A 80 -4.74 -13.08 15.45
C ASP A 80 -3.32 -13.40 14.93
N ASP A 81 -2.54 -12.37 14.57
CA ASP A 81 -1.12 -12.55 14.28
C ASP A 81 -0.39 -12.94 15.57
N LYS A 82 -0.08 -14.24 15.69
CA LYS A 82 0.58 -14.85 16.85
C LYS A 82 2.08 -15.05 16.62
N GLY A 83 2.63 -14.44 15.59
CA GLY A 83 4.05 -14.51 15.28
C GLY A 83 4.93 -13.85 16.35
N PRO A 84 6.26 -13.99 16.24
CA PRO A 84 7.20 -13.35 17.17
C PRO A 84 7.12 -11.81 17.13
N ASP A 85 6.68 -11.25 16.03
CA ASP A 85 6.51 -9.82 15.81
C ASP A 85 5.01 -9.57 15.46
N PRO A 86 4.08 -9.59 16.44
CA PRO A 86 2.66 -9.49 16.16
C PRO A 86 2.30 -8.11 15.62
N VAL A 87 1.45 -8.10 14.60
CA VAL A 87 1.01 -6.88 13.94
C VAL A 87 -0.49 -6.74 14.10
N ASP A 88 -0.91 -5.65 14.72
CA ASP A 88 -2.30 -5.20 14.85
C ASP A 88 -2.48 -3.80 14.26
N GLU A 89 -3.66 -3.22 14.42
CA GLU A 89 -3.96 -1.87 13.95
C GLU A 89 -3.08 -0.80 14.59
N ARG A 90 -2.68 -0.96 15.85
CA ARG A 90 -1.84 0.01 16.58
C ARG A 90 -0.43 0.02 16.04
N VAL A 91 0.13 -1.18 15.87
CA VAL A 91 1.46 -1.36 15.29
C VAL A 91 1.51 -0.83 13.88
N MET A 92 0.46 -1.09 13.07
CA MET A 92 0.36 -0.55 11.72
C MET A 92 0.22 0.97 11.71
N ALA A 93 -0.60 1.54 12.60
CA ALA A 93 -0.76 2.99 12.72
C ALA A 93 0.57 3.67 13.06
N ALA A 94 1.31 3.14 14.04
CA ALA A 94 2.63 3.64 14.41
C ALA A 94 3.63 3.58 13.23
N ALA A 95 3.60 2.48 12.49
CA ALA A 95 4.48 2.30 11.34
C ALA A 95 4.17 3.29 10.20
N PHE A 96 2.91 3.56 9.92
CA PHE A 96 2.52 4.55 8.91
C PHE A 96 2.79 5.98 9.35
N LEU A 97 2.73 6.29 10.64
CA LEU A 97 3.19 7.58 11.17
C LEU A 97 4.70 7.75 10.93
N ALA A 98 5.51 6.75 11.26
CA ALA A 98 6.94 6.78 11.03
C ALA A 98 7.29 6.91 9.53
N LEU A 99 6.57 6.21 8.65
CA LEU A 99 6.70 6.36 7.21
C LEU A 99 6.37 7.79 6.78
N LYS A 100 5.29 8.37 7.29
CA LYS A 100 4.88 9.74 6.96
C LYS A 100 5.91 10.77 7.42
N GLU A 101 6.47 10.59 8.60
CA GLU A 101 7.54 11.46 9.11
C GLU A 101 8.80 11.38 8.24
N ALA A 102 9.21 10.15 7.88
CA ALA A 102 10.36 9.94 6.99
C ALA A 102 10.19 10.59 5.61
N MET A 103 8.96 10.69 5.12
CA MET A 103 8.64 11.32 3.83
C MET A 103 8.42 12.83 3.90
N GLY A 104 8.25 13.40 5.09
CA GLY A 104 7.93 14.82 5.25
C GLY A 104 6.58 15.21 4.61
N HIS A 105 6.54 16.42 4.02
CA HIS A 105 5.32 17.00 3.44
C HIS A 105 5.16 16.79 1.93
N GLN A 106 6.03 16.00 1.32
CA GLN A 106 6.08 15.86 -0.14
C GLN A 106 4.81 15.21 -0.74
N VAL A 107 4.18 14.31 0.00
CA VAL A 107 3.02 13.54 -0.45
C VAL A 107 1.90 13.60 0.59
N GLY A 108 0.67 13.88 0.13
CA GLY A 108 -0.54 13.68 0.93
C GLY A 108 -0.79 12.18 1.09
N LEU A 109 -0.69 11.66 2.31
CA LEU A 109 -0.88 10.25 2.62
C LEU A 109 -2.21 10.02 3.34
N ASP A 110 -3.01 9.09 2.82
CA ASP A 110 -4.26 8.62 3.41
C ASP A 110 -4.20 7.09 3.53
N ILE A 111 -4.62 6.56 4.68
CA ILE A 111 -4.50 5.13 4.99
C ILE A 111 -5.86 4.56 5.35
N ALA A 112 -6.20 3.43 4.74
CA ALA A 112 -7.35 2.63 5.09
C ALA A 112 -6.90 1.26 5.60
N LEU A 113 -7.09 1.03 6.88
CA LEU A 113 -6.85 -0.25 7.55
C LEU A 113 -8.13 -1.08 7.48
N VAL A 114 -8.09 -2.21 6.81
CA VAL A 114 -9.25 -3.08 6.58
C VAL A 114 -9.05 -4.37 7.37
N PRO A 115 -9.98 -4.74 8.27
CA PRO A 115 -9.90 -6.03 8.93
C PRO A 115 -9.85 -7.18 7.90
N ASP A 116 -8.92 -8.11 8.04
CA ASP A 116 -8.77 -9.24 7.10
C ASP A 116 -10.01 -10.16 7.11
N ARG A 117 -10.75 -10.15 8.24
CA ARG A 117 -12.02 -10.86 8.40
C ARG A 117 -13.02 -9.98 9.15
N VAL A 118 -14.22 -9.85 8.64
CA VAL A 118 -15.33 -9.20 9.35
C VAL A 118 -16.05 -10.25 10.18
N ARG A 119 -16.04 -10.11 11.52
CA ARG A 119 -16.82 -10.97 12.42
C ARG A 119 -18.32 -10.68 12.23
N GLY A 120 -19.13 -11.70 11.95
CA GLY A 120 -20.58 -11.65 12.09
C GLY A 120 -21.40 -11.83 10.82
N GLU A 121 -20.83 -11.83 9.64
CA GLU A 121 -21.54 -12.14 8.41
C GLU A 121 -21.30 -13.61 7.97
N ARG A 122 -22.36 -14.27 7.49
CA ARG A 122 -22.30 -15.67 7.00
C ARG A 122 -21.33 -15.88 5.81
N ARG A 123 -20.90 -14.79 5.17
CA ARG A 123 -19.79 -14.74 4.21
C ARG A 123 -18.77 -13.76 4.72
N ILE A 124 -17.65 -14.28 5.18
CA ILE A 124 -16.45 -13.49 5.47
C ILE A 124 -15.94 -12.97 4.13
N GLU A 125 -16.25 -11.73 3.78
CA GLU A 125 -15.56 -11.06 2.67
C GLU A 125 -14.10 -10.90 3.10
N ARG A 126 -13.26 -11.77 2.59
CA ARG A 126 -11.81 -11.65 2.77
C ARG A 126 -11.32 -10.49 1.93
N PHE A 127 -10.43 -9.70 2.50
CA PHE A 127 -9.61 -8.80 1.69
C PHE A 127 -8.96 -9.65 0.58
N GLY A 128 -9.26 -9.33 -0.70
CA GLY A 128 -8.82 -10.13 -1.83
C GLY A 128 -7.29 -10.24 -1.91
N HIS A 129 -6.79 -11.31 -2.53
CA HIS A 129 -5.36 -11.44 -2.83
C HIS A 129 -4.90 -10.54 -3.98
N ASP A 130 -5.83 -9.85 -4.60
CA ASP A 130 -5.54 -8.92 -5.69
C ASP A 130 -4.76 -7.71 -5.17
N ARG A 131 -3.66 -7.42 -5.82
CA ARG A 131 -2.79 -6.30 -5.49
C ARG A 131 -2.67 -5.43 -6.72
N HIS A 132 -2.94 -4.14 -6.56
CA HIS A 132 -2.81 -3.23 -7.68
C HIS A 132 -2.38 -1.83 -7.25
N ILE A 133 -1.82 -1.09 -8.21
CA ILE A 133 -1.59 0.34 -8.11
C ILE A 133 -2.50 1.00 -9.14
N ARG A 134 -3.38 1.89 -8.68
CA ARG A 134 -4.23 2.70 -9.56
C ARG A 134 -3.69 4.13 -9.65
N PHE A 135 -3.49 4.60 -10.84
CA PHE A 135 -3.03 5.94 -11.18
C PHE A 135 -4.23 6.79 -11.64
N GLY A 136 -4.96 7.38 -10.68
CA GLY A 136 -6.18 8.12 -10.97
C GLY A 136 -7.19 7.28 -11.75
N ASP A 137 -7.70 7.84 -12.85
CA ASP A 137 -8.57 7.15 -13.81
C ASP A 137 -7.83 6.76 -15.10
N ARG A 138 -6.51 6.86 -15.10
CA ARG A 138 -5.68 6.61 -16.29
C ARG A 138 -5.28 5.16 -16.46
N ALA A 139 -4.86 4.51 -15.39
CA ALA A 139 -4.38 3.15 -15.43
C ALA A 139 -4.50 2.43 -14.09
N VAL A 140 -4.65 1.11 -14.15
CA VAL A 140 -4.53 0.21 -13.01
C VAL A 140 -3.60 -0.93 -13.41
N LEU A 141 -2.58 -1.15 -12.60
CA LEU A 141 -1.62 -2.23 -12.78
C LEU A 141 -1.74 -3.20 -11.61
N ALA A 142 -2.22 -4.41 -11.89
CA ALA A 142 -2.16 -5.51 -10.95
C ALA A 142 -0.74 -6.07 -10.93
N LEU A 143 -0.22 -6.28 -9.74
CA LEU A 143 1.13 -6.77 -9.50
C LEU A 143 1.05 -8.09 -8.74
N GLY A 144 1.51 -9.18 -9.31
CA GLY A 144 1.45 -10.51 -8.69
C GLY A 144 2.05 -10.56 -7.27
N MET A 145 3.18 -9.87 -7.06
CA MET A 145 3.85 -9.76 -5.75
C MET A 145 3.52 -8.48 -4.99
N GLY A 146 2.67 -7.60 -5.53
CA GLY A 146 2.37 -6.29 -4.96
C GLY A 146 3.59 -5.37 -4.93
N VAL A 147 3.53 -4.37 -4.04
CA VAL A 147 4.62 -3.37 -3.93
C VAL A 147 5.92 -3.94 -3.38
N GLN A 148 5.88 -5.12 -2.77
CA GLN A 148 7.09 -5.81 -2.31
C GLN A 148 8.06 -6.12 -3.47
N SER A 149 7.56 -6.23 -4.69
CA SER A 149 8.38 -6.39 -5.90
C SER A 149 9.48 -5.34 -6.03
N PHE A 150 9.26 -4.15 -5.47
CA PHE A 150 10.22 -3.04 -5.51
C PHE A 150 11.17 -2.99 -4.32
N SER A 151 11.23 -4.04 -3.48
CA SER A 151 12.10 -4.06 -2.29
C SER A 151 13.58 -4.00 -2.64
N GLU A 152 13.95 -4.53 -3.79
CA GLU A 152 15.34 -4.59 -4.23
C GLU A 152 15.55 -3.88 -5.56
N PRO A 153 16.79 -3.43 -5.84
CA PRO A 153 17.10 -2.72 -7.09
C PRO A 153 16.83 -3.57 -8.34
N LYS A 154 17.01 -4.89 -8.23
CA LYS A 154 16.73 -5.85 -9.30
C LYS A 154 15.64 -6.82 -8.86
N PHE A 155 14.72 -7.14 -9.76
CA PHE A 155 13.69 -8.14 -9.48
C PHE A 155 14.30 -9.53 -9.30
N ARG A 156 13.95 -10.19 -8.19
CA ARG A 156 14.41 -11.55 -7.88
C ARG A 156 13.73 -12.63 -8.73
N GLU A 157 12.57 -12.29 -9.26
CA GLU A 157 11.73 -13.18 -10.07
C GLU A 157 10.92 -12.36 -11.07
N THR A 158 10.36 -13.03 -12.05
CA THR A 158 9.47 -12.38 -13.02
C THR A 158 8.15 -12.03 -12.35
N ILE A 159 7.82 -10.74 -12.31
CA ILE A 159 6.57 -10.22 -11.75
C ILE A 159 5.51 -10.12 -12.84
N THR A 160 4.43 -10.85 -12.64
CA THR A 160 3.26 -10.70 -13.52
C THR A 160 2.65 -9.32 -13.34
N VAL A 161 2.48 -8.61 -14.44
CA VAL A 161 1.77 -7.33 -14.50
C VAL A 161 0.56 -7.51 -15.39
N ALA A 162 -0.60 -7.10 -14.91
CA ALA A 162 -1.82 -7.11 -15.69
C ALA A 162 -2.49 -5.74 -15.62
N ARG A 163 -3.03 -5.29 -16.75
CA ARG A 163 -3.86 -4.10 -16.78
C ARG A 163 -5.28 -4.45 -16.34
N LEU A 164 -5.81 -3.74 -15.36
CA LEU A 164 -7.19 -3.92 -14.90
C LEU A 164 -8.07 -2.76 -15.39
N PRO A 165 -9.37 -3.02 -15.61
CA PRO A 165 -10.33 -1.95 -15.78
C PRO A 165 -10.39 -1.06 -14.54
N VAL A 166 -10.40 0.25 -14.73
CA VAL A 166 -10.47 1.23 -13.63
C VAL A 166 -11.73 1.03 -12.79
N ALA A 167 -12.86 0.72 -13.41
CA ALA A 167 -14.12 0.48 -12.72
C ALA A 167 -14.02 -0.71 -11.75
N ASP A 168 -13.37 -1.80 -12.16
CA ASP A 168 -13.21 -2.99 -11.33
C ASP A 168 -12.32 -2.70 -10.10
N ALA A 169 -11.20 -1.98 -10.32
CA ALA A 169 -10.32 -1.57 -9.22
C ALA A 169 -11.06 -0.65 -8.24
N LYS A 170 -11.78 0.37 -8.72
CA LYS A 170 -12.60 1.25 -7.88
C LYS A 170 -13.64 0.48 -7.09
N GLY A 171 -14.33 -0.46 -7.72
CA GLY A 171 -15.32 -1.29 -7.03
C GLY A 171 -14.72 -2.13 -5.89
N ARG A 172 -13.49 -2.65 -6.06
CA ARG A 172 -12.75 -3.35 -5.00
C ARG A 172 -12.35 -2.41 -3.87
N GLU A 173 -11.79 -1.26 -4.22
CA GLU A 173 -11.40 -0.22 -3.28
C GLU A 173 -12.58 0.27 -2.44
N GLU A 174 -13.75 0.52 -3.06
CA GLU A 174 -14.95 0.95 -2.37
C GLU A 174 -15.48 -0.11 -1.39
N ARG A 175 -15.49 -1.38 -1.78
CA ARG A 175 -15.87 -2.48 -0.87
C ARG A 175 -14.93 -2.54 0.33
N ALA A 176 -13.62 -2.48 0.11
CA ALA A 176 -12.64 -2.46 1.18
C ALA A 176 -12.81 -1.24 2.09
N MET A 177 -13.03 -0.05 1.51
CA MET A 177 -13.26 1.19 2.27
C MET A 177 -14.53 1.14 3.14
N LYS A 178 -15.59 0.44 2.71
CA LYS A 178 -16.80 0.25 3.54
C LYS A 178 -16.51 -0.58 4.78
N ALA A 179 -15.57 -1.53 4.69
CA ALA A 179 -15.15 -2.39 5.79
C ALA A 179 -13.97 -1.82 6.58
N ALA A 180 -13.36 -0.73 6.13
CA ALA A 180 -12.20 -0.14 6.79
C ALA A 180 -12.56 0.36 8.20
N LEU A 181 -11.59 0.27 9.10
CA LEU A 181 -11.63 0.93 10.38
C LEU A 181 -11.77 2.43 10.13
N ARG A 182 -12.84 3.02 10.66
CA ARG A 182 -13.12 4.43 10.42
C ARG A 182 -12.25 5.30 11.33
N PRO A 183 -11.37 6.14 10.76
CA PRO A 183 -10.73 7.14 11.57
C PRO A 183 -11.78 8.13 12.10
N PRO A 184 -11.57 8.73 13.29
CA PRO A 184 -12.42 9.80 13.79
C PRO A 184 -12.37 11.04 12.87
N PRO A 185 -13.26 12.04 13.09
CA PRO A 185 -13.34 13.23 12.24
C PRO A 185 -12.03 14.00 12.04
N GLU A 186 -11.09 13.86 12.97
CA GLU A 186 -9.75 14.46 12.88
C GLU A 186 -8.86 13.84 11.78
N GLY A 187 -9.37 12.82 11.11
CA GLY A 187 -8.66 12.10 10.08
C GLY A 187 -7.70 11.02 10.61
N TRP A 188 -7.10 10.26 9.70
CA TRP A 188 -6.29 9.10 10.07
C TRP A 188 -5.03 9.46 10.86
N LEU A 189 -4.42 10.62 10.68
CA LEU A 189 -3.22 11.03 11.41
C LEU A 189 -3.50 11.23 12.91
N GLY A 190 -4.61 11.89 13.25
CA GLY A 190 -5.05 12.06 14.64
C GLY A 190 -5.38 10.71 15.28
N TRP A 191 -6.13 9.89 14.57
CA TRP A 191 -6.48 8.54 15.00
C TRP A 191 -5.25 7.64 15.17
N ALA A 192 -4.31 7.65 14.22
CA ALA A 192 -3.09 6.86 14.32
C ALA A 192 -2.23 7.29 15.51
N ARG A 193 -2.13 8.58 15.80
CA ARG A 193 -1.44 9.08 16.99
C ARG A 193 -2.12 8.60 18.28
N SER A 194 -3.45 8.62 18.35
CA SER A 194 -4.19 8.13 19.50
C SER A 194 -3.99 6.62 19.73
N LEU A 195 -3.91 5.83 18.67
CA LEU A 195 -3.62 4.40 18.75
C LEU A 195 -2.17 4.11 19.18
N ALA A 196 -1.21 4.88 18.68
CA ALA A 196 0.20 4.70 18.97
C ALA A 196 0.60 5.18 20.38
N SER A 197 -0.24 6.02 21.04
CA SER A 197 -0.01 6.46 22.41
C SER A 197 -0.28 5.31 23.39
N PRO A 198 0.58 5.11 24.43
CA PRO A 198 0.29 4.14 25.47
C PRO A 198 -1.02 4.49 26.18
N PRO A 199 -1.81 3.50 26.63
CA PRO A 199 -2.96 3.76 27.50
C PRO A 199 -2.50 4.50 28.76
N GLN A 200 -3.17 5.60 29.08
CA GLN A 200 -2.93 6.37 30.31
C GLN A 200 -3.36 5.57 31.54
#